data_899e4200441f9315f2acea9ec8d551a8
#
_entry.id   899e4200441f9315f2acea9ec8d551a8
#
_cell.length_a   1.000
_cell.length_b   1.000
_cell.length_c   1.000
_cell.angle_alpha   90.00
_cell.angle_beta   90.00
_cell.angle_gamma   90.00
#
_symmetry.space_group_name_H-M   'P 1'
#
loop_
_entity.id
_entity.type
_entity.pdbx_description
1 polymer ?
#
loop_
_entity_poly.entity_id
_entity_poly.type
_entity_poly.pdbx_seq_one_letter_code
_entity_poly.pdbx_strand_id
1 'polypeptide(L)'
;MKSWAAKYKDAGLVVIGAHTPEFSFEHEPMNVETAVRSLKVTFPVALDSDYRIWRSFDNQAWPAQYLVDAKGRIRYHHLGESDYGEIERVIQELLKENGATGLASDTTGVSAVGIEAAPDWTDALSPETYIGYRQALNFASPERVHKDSIQVFTAPAKPSLNHWGLRESWNVNAESALLQTVPGKIVFRFHSRDLHLVLAPAKEAKPVRFVVRLDGAAPGENCGSGQ
;
A
#
# COMPACT_ATOMS: atom_id res chain seq x y z
N MET A 1 -6.41 12.96 -0.63
CA MET A 1 -7.27 13.03 0.58
C MET A 1 -6.85 14.13 1.54
N LYS A 2 -5.61 14.20 2.05
CA LYS A 2 -5.15 15.28 2.97
C LYS A 2 -5.40 16.68 2.39
N SER A 3 -5.11 16.89 1.11
CA SER A 3 -5.32 18.15 0.41
C SER A 3 -6.80 18.54 0.33
N TRP A 4 -7.69 17.60 0.06
CA TRP A 4 -9.13 17.85 0.04
C TRP A 4 -9.68 18.15 1.42
N ALA A 5 -9.24 17.39 2.44
CA ALA A 5 -9.61 17.65 3.82
C ALA A 5 -9.26 19.11 4.23
N ALA A 6 -8.08 19.59 3.84
CA ALA A 6 -7.67 20.96 4.11
C ALA A 6 -8.43 21.99 3.26
N LYS A 7 -8.54 21.76 1.92
CA LYS A 7 -9.14 22.71 0.96
C LYS A 7 -10.63 22.96 1.22
N TYR A 8 -11.38 21.90 1.58
CA TYR A 8 -12.83 21.98 1.69
C TYR A 8 -13.38 21.94 3.12
N LYS A 9 -12.49 22.01 4.13
CA LYS A 9 -12.88 22.00 5.54
C LYS A 9 -13.96 23.02 5.87
N ASP A 10 -13.72 24.27 5.48
CA ASP A 10 -14.62 25.38 5.79
C ASP A 10 -15.86 25.38 4.89
N ALA A 11 -15.86 24.63 3.82
CA ALA A 11 -17.01 24.38 2.96
C ALA A 11 -17.90 23.22 3.46
N GLY A 12 -17.51 22.56 4.53
CA GLY A 12 -18.29 21.50 5.17
C GLY A 12 -17.91 20.07 4.78
N LEU A 13 -16.77 19.86 4.10
CA LEU A 13 -16.26 18.49 3.87
C LEU A 13 -15.77 17.88 5.17
N VAL A 14 -16.30 16.72 5.48
CA VAL A 14 -15.78 15.84 6.54
C VAL A 14 -15.12 14.63 5.89
N VAL A 15 -13.85 14.40 6.21
CA VAL A 15 -13.12 13.20 5.79
C VAL A 15 -12.96 12.27 6.97
N ILE A 16 -13.25 11.01 6.79
CA ILE A 16 -13.04 9.95 7.76
C ILE A 16 -12.27 8.83 7.07
N GLY A 17 -11.12 8.45 7.63
CA GLY A 17 -10.39 7.25 7.20
C GLY A 17 -11.00 6.02 7.87
N ALA A 18 -11.08 4.92 7.12
CA ALA A 18 -11.33 3.59 7.66
C ALA A 18 -10.08 2.75 7.38
N HIS A 19 -9.36 2.39 8.44
CA HIS A 19 -8.20 1.54 8.31
C HIS A 19 -8.62 0.08 8.46
N THR A 20 -8.76 -0.60 7.34
CA THR A 20 -9.00 -2.03 7.26
C THR A 20 -7.66 -2.70 6.93
N PRO A 21 -7.13 -3.61 7.76
CA PRO A 21 -5.81 -4.18 7.60
C PRO A 21 -5.73 -5.07 6.35
N GLU A 22 -4.71 -4.87 5.55
CA GLU A 22 -4.32 -5.79 4.46
C GLU A 22 -3.33 -6.84 4.98
N PHE A 23 -2.43 -6.42 5.86
CA PHE A 23 -1.38 -7.27 6.43
C PHE A 23 -1.60 -7.54 7.92
N SER A 24 -1.10 -8.66 8.40
CA SER A 24 -1.28 -9.08 9.81
C SER A 24 -0.73 -8.07 10.82
N PHE A 25 0.36 -7.35 10.52
CA PHE A 25 0.92 -6.34 11.43
C PHE A 25 0.05 -5.08 11.55
N GLU A 26 -0.84 -4.84 10.60
CA GLU A 26 -1.74 -3.69 10.60
C GLU A 26 -2.94 -3.85 11.54
N HIS A 27 -3.16 -5.06 12.07
CA HIS A 27 -4.13 -5.27 13.14
C HIS A 27 -3.68 -4.66 14.47
N GLU A 28 -2.39 -4.32 14.62
CA GLU A 28 -1.85 -3.73 15.83
C GLU A 28 -2.13 -2.21 15.84
N PRO A 29 -2.95 -1.70 16.80
CA PRO A 29 -3.33 -0.28 16.85
C PRO A 29 -2.14 0.69 16.91
N MET A 30 -1.06 0.31 17.58
CA MET A 30 0.15 1.12 17.70
C MET A 30 0.83 1.37 16.34
N ASN A 31 0.78 0.39 15.45
CA ASN A 31 1.33 0.54 14.10
C ASN A 31 0.50 1.54 13.30
N VAL A 32 -0.82 1.45 13.40
CA VAL A 32 -1.73 2.40 12.74
C VAL A 32 -1.54 3.81 13.28
N GLU A 33 -1.46 3.97 14.60
CA GLU A 33 -1.22 5.27 15.22
C GLU A 33 0.12 5.88 14.78
N THR A 34 1.16 5.07 14.69
CA THR A 34 2.47 5.49 14.20
C THR A 34 2.39 5.94 12.75
N ALA A 35 1.71 5.19 11.88
CA ALA A 35 1.51 5.55 10.48
C ALA A 35 0.69 6.85 10.33
N VAL A 36 -0.40 7.01 11.06
CA VAL A 36 -1.22 8.23 11.07
C VAL A 36 -0.39 9.46 11.43
N ARG A 37 0.48 9.34 12.44
CA ARG A 37 1.38 10.44 12.84
C ARG A 37 2.46 10.72 11.79
N SER A 38 3.15 9.68 11.30
CA SER A 38 4.26 9.84 10.34
C SER A 38 3.77 10.41 9.01
N LEU A 39 2.61 9.97 8.54
CA LEU A 39 1.94 10.45 7.34
C LEU A 39 1.20 11.80 7.55
N LYS A 40 1.22 12.34 8.76
CA LYS A 40 0.56 13.62 9.11
C LYS A 40 -0.91 13.65 8.71
N VAL A 41 -1.64 12.55 8.96
CA VAL A 41 -3.08 12.49 8.73
C VAL A 41 -3.78 13.33 9.80
N THR A 42 -4.63 14.28 9.38
CA THR A 42 -5.29 15.26 10.28
C THR A 42 -6.77 15.01 10.48
N PHE A 43 -7.34 14.06 9.80
CA PHE A 43 -8.74 13.65 9.92
C PHE A 43 -8.87 12.37 10.75
N PRO A 44 -10.04 12.10 11.35
CA PRO A 44 -10.28 10.87 12.12
C PRO A 44 -10.05 9.61 11.31
N VAL A 45 -9.46 8.61 11.95
CA VAL A 45 -9.27 7.28 11.39
C VAL A 45 -9.94 6.25 12.30
N ALA A 46 -10.92 5.53 11.78
CA ALA A 46 -11.56 4.41 12.43
C ALA A 46 -10.74 3.13 12.20
N LEU A 47 -10.51 2.35 13.24
CA LEU A 47 -9.91 1.03 13.12
C LEU A 47 -11.00 0.02 12.74
N ASP A 48 -10.79 -0.66 11.62
CA ASP A 48 -11.72 -1.67 11.08
C ASP A 48 -11.07 -3.06 11.08
N SER A 49 -10.37 -3.41 12.15
CA SER A 49 -9.65 -4.69 12.27
C SER A 49 -10.53 -5.92 12.09
N ASP A 50 -11.83 -5.79 12.33
CA ASP A 50 -12.84 -6.83 12.14
C ASP A 50 -13.50 -6.79 10.76
N TYR A 51 -13.10 -5.90 9.86
CA TYR A 51 -13.70 -5.71 8.54
C TYR A 51 -15.20 -5.38 8.56
N ARG A 52 -15.69 -4.72 9.60
CA ARG A 52 -17.11 -4.35 9.70
C ARG A 52 -17.49 -3.23 8.76
N ILE A 53 -16.68 -2.18 8.72
CA ILE A 53 -16.87 -1.05 7.80
C ILE A 53 -16.69 -1.56 6.37
N TRP A 54 -15.64 -2.31 6.11
CA TRP A 54 -15.38 -2.94 4.82
C TRP A 54 -16.59 -3.68 4.28
N ARG A 55 -17.16 -4.60 5.08
CA ARG A 55 -18.34 -5.38 4.68
C ARG A 55 -19.60 -4.52 4.55
N SER A 56 -19.76 -3.49 5.39
CA SER A 56 -20.94 -2.62 5.34
C SER A 56 -20.99 -1.77 4.07
N PHE A 57 -19.85 -1.47 3.48
CA PHE A 57 -19.71 -0.75 2.22
C PHE A 57 -19.58 -1.69 1.01
N ASP A 58 -19.62 -3.02 1.22
CA ASP A 58 -19.36 -4.03 0.19
C ASP A 58 -18.03 -3.76 -0.54
N ASN A 59 -17.01 -3.33 0.22
CA ASN A 59 -15.72 -2.93 -0.35
C ASN A 59 -14.93 -4.15 -0.82
N GLN A 60 -14.15 -4.00 -1.92
CA GLN A 60 -13.42 -5.09 -2.57
C GLN A 60 -11.96 -4.74 -2.89
N ALA A 61 -11.54 -3.51 -2.62
CA ALA A 61 -10.17 -3.07 -2.95
C ALA A 61 -9.64 -2.00 -2.00
N TRP A 62 -8.32 -1.88 -1.93
CA TRP A 62 -7.59 -0.76 -1.35
C TRP A 62 -6.87 0.02 -2.46
N PRO A 63 -6.80 1.36 -2.35
CA PRO A 63 -7.70 2.19 -1.54
C PRO A 63 -9.11 2.23 -2.12
N ALA A 64 -10.07 2.69 -1.32
CA ALA A 64 -11.43 2.94 -1.79
C ALA A 64 -11.92 4.30 -1.26
N GLN A 65 -12.66 5.02 -2.07
CA GLN A 65 -13.30 6.27 -1.68
C GLN A 65 -14.81 6.16 -1.86
N TYR A 66 -15.55 6.58 -0.83
CA TYR A 66 -17.00 6.65 -0.84
C TYR A 66 -17.43 8.06 -0.51
N LEU A 67 -18.13 8.71 -1.43
CA LEU A 67 -18.64 10.07 -1.25
C LEU A 67 -20.11 10.01 -0.82
N VAL A 68 -20.35 10.55 0.37
CA VAL A 68 -21.66 10.52 1.03
C VAL A 68 -22.20 11.94 1.09
N ASP A 69 -23.48 12.13 0.69
CA ASP A 69 -24.12 13.43 0.76
C ASP A 69 -24.57 13.79 2.21
N ALA A 70 -25.00 15.02 2.43
CA ALA A 70 -25.48 15.50 3.72
C ALA A 70 -26.73 14.76 4.26
N LYS A 71 -27.37 13.92 3.45
CA LYS A 71 -28.52 13.06 3.82
C LYS A 71 -28.09 11.63 4.14
N GLY A 72 -26.77 11.34 4.15
CA GLY A 72 -26.24 10.02 4.45
C GLY A 72 -26.30 9.03 3.30
N ARG A 73 -26.47 9.47 2.05
CA ARG A 73 -26.54 8.58 0.88
C ARG A 73 -25.22 8.54 0.17
N ILE A 74 -24.73 7.35 -0.18
CA ILE A 74 -23.58 7.18 -1.05
C ILE A 74 -23.94 7.69 -2.45
N ARG A 75 -23.20 8.65 -2.95
CA ARG A 75 -23.42 9.30 -4.26
C ARG A 75 -22.39 8.89 -5.30
N TYR A 76 -21.23 8.52 -4.84
CA TYR A 76 -20.12 8.09 -5.68
C TYR A 76 -19.21 7.15 -4.91
N HIS A 77 -18.60 6.20 -5.59
CA HIS A 77 -17.51 5.40 -5.05
C HIS A 77 -16.45 5.17 -6.12
N HIS A 78 -15.21 5.05 -5.68
CA HIS A 78 -14.07 4.73 -6.52
C HIS A 78 -13.19 3.69 -5.83
N LEU A 79 -12.76 2.67 -6.58
CA LEU A 79 -11.87 1.62 -6.10
C LEU A 79 -10.51 1.76 -6.79
N GLY A 80 -9.44 1.73 -6.00
CA GLY A 80 -8.08 1.86 -6.50
C GLY A 80 -7.57 3.30 -6.56
N GLU A 81 -6.40 3.43 -7.13
CA GLU A 81 -5.62 4.66 -7.24
C GLU A 81 -5.80 5.26 -8.64
N SER A 82 -6.73 6.18 -8.81
CA SER A 82 -6.87 6.98 -10.05
C SER A 82 -7.93 8.08 -9.89
N ASP A 83 -8.23 8.77 -10.98
CA ASP A 83 -9.40 9.65 -11.18
C ASP A 83 -9.61 10.74 -10.11
N TYR A 84 -8.54 11.14 -9.43
CA TYR A 84 -8.60 12.12 -8.34
C TYR A 84 -9.28 13.44 -8.75
N GLY A 85 -9.09 13.87 -9.99
CA GLY A 85 -9.77 15.07 -10.53
C GLY A 85 -11.29 14.90 -10.66
N GLU A 86 -11.77 13.70 -11.00
CA GLU A 86 -13.19 13.38 -11.05
C GLU A 86 -13.78 13.31 -9.64
N ILE A 87 -13.12 12.58 -8.75
CA ILE A 87 -13.53 12.49 -7.34
C ILE A 87 -13.67 13.89 -6.74
N GLU A 88 -12.70 14.78 -6.98
CA GLU A 88 -12.75 16.13 -6.45
C GLU A 88 -13.91 16.95 -7.04
N ARG A 89 -14.24 16.79 -8.34
CA ARG A 89 -15.42 17.43 -8.93
C ARG A 89 -16.71 16.98 -8.26
N VAL A 90 -16.85 15.68 -7.98
CA VAL A 90 -18.03 15.18 -7.24
C VAL A 90 -18.07 15.74 -5.81
N ILE A 91 -16.93 15.87 -5.13
CA ILE A 91 -16.88 16.57 -3.83
C ILE A 91 -17.44 17.99 -3.96
N GLN A 92 -16.97 18.75 -4.96
CA GLN A 92 -17.44 20.13 -5.18
C GLN A 92 -18.93 20.19 -5.48
N GLU A 93 -19.48 19.25 -6.25
CA GLU A 93 -20.92 19.15 -6.56
C GLU A 93 -21.74 18.89 -5.30
N LEU A 94 -21.35 17.93 -4.49
CA LEU A 94 -22.03 17.58 -3.24
C LEU A 94 -22.00 18.71 -2.23
N LEU A 95 -20.88 19.46 -2.15
CA LEU A 95 -20.77 20.64 -1.30
C LEU A 95 -21.71 21.75 -1.78
N LYS A 96 -21.80 22.01 -3.10
CA LYS A 96 -22.73 22.97 -3.68
C LYS A 96 -24.19 22.58 -3.43
N GLU A 97 -24.55 21.30 -3.60
CA GLU A 97 -25.87 20.77 -3.26
C GLU A 97 -26.23 21.01 -1.78
N ASN A 98 -25.25 21.03 -0.90
CA ASN A 98 -25.41 21.32 0.53
C ASN A 98 -25.29 22.82 0.87
N GLY A 99 -25.28 23.69 -0.13
CA GLY A 99 -25.35 25.15 0.06
C GLY A 99 -23.99 25.86 0.12
N ALA A 100 -22.89 25.17 -0.13
CA ALA A 100 -21.59 25.84 -0.19
C ALA A 100 -21.50 26.79 -1.40
N THR A 101 -21.03 28.00 -1.18
CA THR A 101 -20.83 29.03 -2.20
C THR A 101 -19.37 29.42 -2.31
N GLY A 102 -18.96 29.99 -3.44
CA GLY A 102 -17.60 30.50 -3.63
C GLY A 102 -16.53 29.41 -3.75
N LEU A 103 -16.91 28.17 -4.02
CA LEU A 103 -15.95 27.09 -4.27
C LEU A 103 -15.18 27.36 -5.57
N ALA A 104 -13.86 27.29 -5.49
CA ALA A 104 -13.01 27.30 -6.67
C ALA A 104 -13.33 26.07 -7.53
N SER A 105 -13.43 26.26 -8.85
CA SER A 105 -13.74 25.17 -9.79
C SER A 105 -12.50 24.34 -10.18
N ASP A 106 -11.31 24.81 -9.80
CA ASP A 106 -10.07 24.11 -10.04
C ASP A 106 -9.93 22.85 -9.17
N THR A 107 -9.34 21.82 -9.73
CA THR A 107 -8.97 20.61 -8.98
C THR A 107 -7.59 20.77 -8.36
N THR A 108 -7.39 20.08 -7.24
CA THR A 108 -6.10 20.10 -6.54
C THR A 108 -5.06 19.33 -7.34
N GLY A 109 -4.16 20.05 -8.01
CA GLY A 109 -2.99 19.42 -8.62
C GLY A 109 -2.00 18.99 -7.52
N VAL A 110 -2.02 17.73 -7.16
CA VAL A 110 -1.02 17.17 -6.23
C VAL A 110 0.07 16.48 -7.04
N SER A 111 1.29 17.00 -6.95
CA SER A 111 2.50 16.31 -7.42
C SER A 111 3.15 15.67 -6.20
N ALA A 112 2.75 14.46 -5.91
CA ALA A 112 3.36 13.67 -4.85
C ALA A 112 4.63 12.99 -5.36
N VAL A 113 5.58 12.75 -4.45
CA VAL A 113 6.86 12.10 -4.76
C VAL A 113 7.10 10.92 -3.83
N GLY A 114 8.01 10.03 -4.22
CA GLY A 114 8.32 8.84 -3.44
C GLY A 114 7.13 7.89 -3.33
N ILE A 115 6.85 7.35 -2.15
CA ILE A 115 5.77 6.38 -1.92
C ILE A 115 4.36 6.94 -2.13
N GLU A 116 4.21 8.27 -2.13
CA GLU A 116 2.92 8.94 -2.38
C GLU A 116 2.75 9.33 -3.87
N ALA A 117 3.73 9.03 -4.74
CA ALA A 117 3.64 9.35 -6.17
C ALA A 117 2.51 8.54 -6.82
N ALA A 118 1.80 9.18 -7.75
CA ALA A 118 0.77 8.47 -8.51
C ALA A 118 1.39 7.29 -9.29
N PRO A 119 0.74 6.12 -9.34
CA PRO A 119 1.24 4.98 -10.09
C PRO A 119 1.34 5.29 -11.59
N ASP A 120 2.34 4.74 -12.25
CA ASP A 120 2.44 4.76 -13.71
C ASP A 120 1.84 3.49 -14.30
N TRP A 121 0.53 3.49 -14.45
CA TRP A 121 -0.21 2.35 -14.98
C TRP A 121 0.14 2.02 -16.44
N THR A 122 0.72 2.95 -17.18
CA THR A 122 1.07 2.75 -18.58
C THR A 122 2.32 1.88 -18.75
N ASP A 123 3.18 1.84 -17.72
CA ASP A 123 4.43 1.08 -17.71
C ASP A 123 4.49 0.02 -16.60
N ALA A 124 3.40 -0.25 -15.90
CA ALA A 124 3.32 -1.25 -14.86
C ALA A 124 2.99 -2.64 -15.44
N LEU A 125 4.01 -3.40 -15.83
CA LEU A 125 3.87 -4.77 -16.34
C LEU A 125 4.00 -5.85 -15.26
N SER A 126 4.30 -5.45 -14.04
CA SER A 126 4.42 -6.36 -12.90
C SER A 126 3.25 -6.16 -11.95
N PRO A 127 2.45 -7.21 -11.72
CA PRO A 127 1.39 -7.15 -10.72
C PRO A 127 1.95 -7.20 -9.30
N GLU A 128 1.10 -6.97 -8.32
CA GLU A 128 1.41 -7.26 -6.92
C GLU A 128 1.94 -8.68 -6.77
N THR A 129 2.97 -8.82 -5.92
CA THR A 129 3.64 -10.09 -5.71
C THR A 129 3.73 -10.38 -4.21
N TYR A 130 3.06 -11.43 -3.81
CA TYR A 130 3.04 -11.90 -2.43
C TYR A 130 4.10 -12.99 -2.23
N ILE A 131 4.84 -12.93 -1.14
CA ILE A 131 5.88 -13.90 -0.82
C ILE A 131 5.45 -14.94 0.24
N GLY A 132 4.27 -14.78 0.84
CA GLY A 132 3.62 -15.81 1.67
C GLY A 132 2.90 -16.84 0.81
N TYR A 133 2.93 -18.11 1.18
CA TYR A 133 2.46 -19.22 0.33
C TYR A 133 0.97 -19.20 0.00
N ARG A 134 0.14 -18.40 0.69
CA ARG A 134 -1.31 -18.32 0.43
C ARG A 134 -1.61 -17.70 -0.94
N GLN A 135 -0.86 -16.67 -1.32
CA GLN A 135 -1.08 -15.90 -2.55
C GLN A 135 0.16 -15.88 -3.47
N ALA A 136 1.27 -16.50 -3.04
CA ALA A 136 2.51 -16.49 -3.80
C ALA A 136 2.33 -17.12 -5.18
N LEU A 137 2.76 -16.40 -6.20
CA LEU A 137 2.84 -16.86 -7.59
C LEU A 137 4.29 -16.70 -8.07
N ASN A 138 4.66 -17.46 -9.10
CA ASN A 138 5.93 -17.29 -9.82
C ASN A 138 7.19 -17.44 -8.94
N PHE A 139 7.13 -18.24 -7.88
CA PHE A 139 8.31 -18.60 -7.12
C PHE A 139 9.28 -19.42 -7.97
N ALA A 140 10.54 -19.01 -8.04
CA ALA A 140 11.52 -19.52 -9.00
C ALA A 140 12.79 -20.09 -8.35
N SER A 141 12.88 -20.15 -7.01
CA SER A 141 13.92 -20.98 -6.38
C SER A 141 13.69 -22.43 -6.75
N PRO A 142 14.76 -23.23 -6.97
CA PRO A 142 14.62 -24.64 -7.38
C PRO A 142 13.96 -25.52 -6.31
N GLU A 143 14.05 -25.11 -5.04
CA GLU A 143 13.48 -25.85 -3.93
C GLU A 143 11.98 -25.60 -3.84
N ARG A 144 11.21 -26.69 -3.62
CA ARG A 144 9.79 -26.57 -3.33
C ARG A 144 9.60 -26.02 -1.91
N VAL A 145 8.68 -25.06 -1.77
CA VAL A 145 8.34 -24.48 -0.46
C VAL A 145 7.69 -25.54 0.43
N HIS A 146 8.29 -25.77 1.58
CA HIS A 146 7.65 -26.49 2.69
C HIS A 146 7.03 -25.46 3.62
N LYS A 147 5.70 -25.49 3.71
CA LYS A 147 4.91 -24.50 4.45
C LYS A 147 5.26 -24.51 5.93
N ASP A 148 5.36 -23.31 6.52
CA ASP A 148 5.53 -23.09 7.96
C ASP A 148 6.76 -23.80 8.55
N SER A 149 7.79 -24.04 7.73
CA SER A 149 9.01 -24.72 8.15
C SER A 149 10.26 -24.00 7.66
N ILE A 150 11.32 -24.11 8.43
CA ILE A 150 12.63 -23.53 8.09
C ILE A 150 13.26 -24.35 6.97
N GLN A 151 13.64 -23.67 5.91
CA GLN A 151 14.23 -24.28 4.72
C GLN A 151 15.30 -23.39 4.13
N VAL A 152 16.34 -23.97 3.56
CA VAL A 152 17.36 -23.25 2.78
C VAL A 152 16.92 -23.18 1.33
N PHE A 153 17.03 -21.99 0.75
CA PHE A 153 16.70 -21.73 -0.64
C PHE A 153 17.91 -21.25 -1.43
N THR A 154 17.89 -21.51 -2.72
CA THR A 154 18.85 -20.99 -3.70
C THR A 154 18.17 -19.95 -4.58
N ALA A 155 18.72 -18.74 -4.63
CA ALA A 155 18.17 -17.72 -5.49
C ALA A 155 18.37 -18.05 -6.97
N PRO A 156 17.37 -17.86 -7.84
CA PRO A 156 17.55 -18.01 -9.27
C PRO A 156 18.55 -16.98 -9.81
N ALA A 157 19.46 -17.42 -10.68
CA ALA A 157 20.50 -16.53 -11.23
C ALA A 157 19.90 -15.46 -12.17
N LYS A 158 18.91 -15.83 -12.96
CA LYS A 158 18.19 -14.96 -13.91
C LYS A 158 16.71 -15.33 -13.92
N PRO A 159 15.90 -14.80 -13.00
CA PRO A 159 14.46 -15.07 -13.01
C PRO A 159 13.81 -14.49 -14.27
N SER A 160 12.74 -15.10 -14.74
CA SER A 160 11.87 -14.53 -15.75
C SER A 160 11.13 -13.30 -15.20
N LEU A 161 10.53 -12.49 -16.06
CA LEU A 161 9.72 -11.36 -15.63
C LEU A 161 8.62 -11.84 -14.66
N ASN A 162 8.39 -11.08 -13.60
CA ASN A 162 7.45 -11.37 -12.52
C ASN A 162 7.78 -12.62 -11.68
N HIS A 163 8.98 -13.16 -11.81
CA HIS A 163 9.45 -14.27 -11.00
C HIS A 163 10.38 -13.79 -9.87
N TRP A 164 10.26 -14.45 -8.75
CA TRP A 164 11.03 -14.13 -7.56
C TRP A 164 11.56 -15.40 -6.88
N GLY A 165 12.55 -15.22 -6.02
CA GLY A 165 13.13 -16.31 -5.26
C GLY A 165 13.85 -15.84 -4.02
N LEU A 166 14.15 -16.78 -3.15
CA LEU A 166 14.85 -16.57 -1.88
C LEU A 166 16.24 -17.18 -1.93
N ARG A 167 17.11 -16.70 -1.06
CA ARG A 167 18.43 -17.30 -0.79
C ARG A 167 18.66 -17.34 0.71
N GLU A 168 19.33 -18.38 1.17
CA GLU A 168 19.58 -18.73 2.57
C GLU A 168 18.33 -19.26 3.28
N SER A 169 18.36 -19.27 4.59
CA SER A 169 17.37 -19.95 5.42
C SER A 169 16.16 -19.04 5.71
N TRP A 170 14.98 -19.49 5.31
CA TRP A 170 13.72 -18.81 5.50
C TRP A 170 12.65 -19.75 6.00
N ASN A 171 11.69 -19.23 6.75
CA ASN A 171 10.42 -19.87 7.02
C ASN A 171 9.32 -19.13 6.22
N VAL A 172 8.73 -19.80 5.23
CA VAL A 172 7.67 -19.23 4.41
C VAL A 172 6.32 -19.59 5.03
N ASN A 173 5.65 -18.58 5.55
CA ASN A 173 4.34 -18.68 6.18
C ASN A 173 3.22 -18.36 5.18
N ALA A 174 1.97 -18.39 5.65
CA ALA A 174 0.80 -18.12 4.81
C ALA A 174 0.86 -16.73 4.15
N GLU A 175 1.30 -15.69 4.87
CA GLU A 175 1.27 -14.29 4.46
C GLU A 175 2.66 -13.65 4.32
N SER A 176 3.72 -14.31 4.77
CA SER A 176 5.06 -13.72 4.84
C SER A 176 6.17 -14.76 4.66
N ALA A 177 7.38 -14.29 4.45
CA ALA A 177 8.60 -15.09 4.56
C ALA A 177 9.50 -14.48 5.65
N LEU A 178 9.84 -15.28 6.65
CA LEU A 178 10.66 -14.87 7.78
C LEU A 178 12.10 -15.37 7.60
N LEU A 179 13.03 -14.42 7.49
CA LEU A 179 14.46 -14.73 7.41
C LEU A 179 14.95 -15.33 8.72
N GLN A 180 15.63 -16.46 8.64
CA GLN A 180 16.19 -17.19 9.80
C GLN A 180 17.67 -16.93 10.01
N THR A 181 18.40 -16.72 8.93
CA THR A 181 19.86 -16.52 8.97
C THR A 181 20.28 -15.34 8.10
N VAL A 182 21.08 -14.44 8.64
CA VAL A 182 21.68 -13.34 7.88
C VAL A 182 23.08 -13.72 7.37
N PRO A 183 23.42 -13.28 6.15
CA PRO A 183 22.65 -12.48 5.23
C PRO A 183 21.65 -13.34 4.41
N GLY A 184 20.37 -12.92 4.35
CA GLY A 184 19.42 -13.50 3.41
C GLY A 184 19.25 -12.62 2.17
N LYS A 185 18.63 -13.15 1.12
CA LYS A 185 18.38 -12.41 -0.11
C LYS A 185 17.01 -12.73 -0.69
N ILE A 186 16.32 -11.69 -1.15
CA ILE A 186 15.15 -11.77 -2.02
C ILE A 186 15.60 -11.29 -3.41
N VAL A 187 15.28 -12.04 -4.44
CA VAL A 187 15.52 -11.69 -5.84
C VAL A 187 14.17 -11.61 -6.52
N PHE A 188 13.93 -10.53 -7.22
CA PHE A 188 12.70 -10.31 -7.99
C PHE A 188 13.03 -9.64 -9.32
N ARG A 189 12.45 -10.11 -10.41
CA ARG A 189 12.53 -9.44 -11.71
C ARG A 189 11.18 -8.83 -12.02
N PHE A 190 11.13 -7.52 -12.10
CA PHE A 190 9.92 -6.74 -12.33
C PHE A 190 10.13 -5.73 -13.47
N HIS A 191 9.02 -5.20 -13.97
CA HIS A 191 8.97 -4.08 -14.90
C HIS A 191 7.91 -3.10 -14.42
N SER A 192 8.34 -2.02 -13.82
CA SER A 192 7.52 -0.91 -13.33
C SER A 192 8.46 0.26 -13.01
N ARG A 193 7.94 1.48 -12.98
CA ARG A 193 8.69 2.64 -12.54
C ARG A 193 9.12 2.53 -11.06
N ASP A 194 8.24 2.04 -10.23
CA ASP A 194 8.47 1.94 -8.77
C ASP A 194 8.27 0.50 -8.29
N LEU A 195 9.04 0.13 -7.28
CA LEU A 195 8.86 -1.11 -6.52
C LEU A 195 8.76 -0.77 -5.04
N HIS A 196 7.65 -1.14 -4.42
CA HIS A 196 7.42 -1.02 -3.00
C HIS A 196 7.56 -2.40 -2.34
N LEU A 197 8.44 -2.51 -1.37
CA LEU A 197 8.65 -3.75 -0.61
C LEU A 197 8.21 -3.54 0.84
N VAL A 198 7.24 -4.31 1.28
CA VAL A 198 6.79 -4.30 2.68
C VAL A 198 7.70 -5.20 3.51
N LEU A 199 8.43 -4.58 4.43
CA LEU A 199 9.31 -5.26 5.38
C LEU A 199 8.89 -4.90 6.81
N ALA A 200 8.93 -5.88 7.70
CA ALA A 200 8.74 -5.68 9.12
C ALA A 200 9.81 -6.41 9.92
N PRO A 201 10.30 -5.88 11.04
CA PRO A 201 11.13 -6.64 11.96
C PRO A 201 10.30 -7.79 12.55
N ALA A 202 10.94 -8.92 12.86
CA ALA A 202 10.29 -9.94 13.69
C ALA A 202 9.91 -9.32 15.05
N LYS A 203 8.83 -9.81 15.68
CA LYS A 203 8.43 -9.36 17.01
C LYS A 203 9.63 -9.38 17.96
N GLU A 204 9.84 -8.27 18.66
CA GLU A 204 10.95 -8.08 19.62
C GLU A 204 12.36 -8.14 19.02
N ALA A 205 12.51 -8.18 17.70
CA ALA A 205 13.80 -8.22 17.04
C ALA A 205 14.42 -6.82 16.91
N LYS A 206 15.75 -6.80 16.87
CA LYS A 206 16.50 -5.58 16.52
C LYS A 206 16.23 -5.20 15.06
N PRO A 207 16.33 -3.90 14.71
CA PRO A 207 16.24 -3.47 13.32
C PRO A 207 17.24 -4.23 12.44
N VAL A 208 16.78 -4.71 11.29
CA VAL A 208 17.60 -5.42 10.32
C VAL A 208 18.01 -4.45 9.22
N ARG A 209 19.32 -4.34 8.98
CA ARG A 209 19.83 -3.56 7.83
C ARG A 209 19.63 -4.39 6.57
N PHE A 210 19.13 -3.74 5.54
CA PHE A 210 19.04 -4.33 4.20
C PHE A 210 19.74 -3.44 3.18
N VAL A 211 20.14 -4.04 2.06
CA VAL A 211 20.78 -3.36 0.93
C VAL A 211 19.98 -3.69 -0.32
N VAL A 212 19.53 -2.67 -1.01
CA VAL A 212 18.88 -2.82 -2.32
C VAL A 212 19.95 -2.82 -3.41
N ARG A 213 19.82 -3.68 -4.40
CA ARG A 213 20.62 -3.67 -5.61
C ARG A 213 19.70 -3.77 -6.82
N LEU A 214 19.91 -2.88 -7.78
CA LEU A 214 19.24 -2.90 -9.07
C LEU A 214 20.24 -3.42 -10.10
N ASP A 215 19.94 -4.56 -10.74
CA ASP A 215 20.80 -5.25 -11.68
C ASP A 215 22.24 -5.49 -11.18
N GLY A 216 22.36 -5.74 -9.87
CA GLY A 216 23.64 -6.01 -9.20
C GLY A 216 24.42 -4.77 -8.76
N ALA A 217 24.02 -3.56 -9.17
CA ALA A 217 24.61 -2.29 -8.76
C ALA A 217 23.82 -1.62 -7.62
N ALA A 218 24.39 -0.62 -6.98
CA ALA A 218 23.64 0.26 -6.09
C ALA A 218 22.60 1.05 -6.90
N PRO A 219 21.37 1.27 -6.39
CA PRO A 219 20.30 1.93 -7.15
C PRO A 219 20.55 3.44 -7.40
N GLY A 220 21.56 4.04 -6.78
CA GLY A 220 21.87 5.46 -6.95
C GLY A 220 20.70 6.35 -6.52
N GLU A 221 20.31 7.28 -7.39
CA GLU A 221 19.18 8.18 -7.15
C GLU A 221 17.81 7.47 -7.26
N ASN A 222 17.80 6.23 -7.75
CA ASN A 222 16.58 5.42 -7.87
C ASN A 222 16.23 4.67 -6.57
N CYS A 223 16.85 5.00 -5.45
CA CYS A 223 16.42 4.48 -4.16
C CYS A 223 15.53 5.51 -3.47
N GLY A 224 14.32 5.09 -3.13
CA GLY A 224 13.49 5.85 -2.21
C GLY A 224 14.17 5.96 -0.83
N SER A 225 13.84 7.01 -0.09
CA SER A 225 14.21 7.10 1.32
C SER A 225 13.51 5.97 2.08
N GLY A 226 14.27 4.92 2.43
CA GLY A 226 13.79 3.93 3.40
C GLY A 226 13.53 4.64 4.72
N GLN A 227 12.30 4.62 5.19
CA GLN A 227 11.92 4.99 6.55
C GLN A 227 11.83 3.73 7.40
#